data_d9e60f32a617b0aab1d764a310c216fa
#
_entry.id   d9e60f32a617b0aab1d764a310c216fa
#
_cell.length_a   1.000
_cell.length_b   1.000
_cell.length_c   1.000
_cell.angle_alpha   90.00
_cell.angle_beta   90.00
_cell.angle_gamma   90.00
#
_symmetry.space_group_name_H-M   'P 1'
#
loop_
_entity.id
_entity.type
_entity.pdbx_description
1 polymer ?
#
loop_
_entity_poly.entity_id
_entity_poly.type
_entity_poly.pdbx_seq_one_letter_code
_entity_poly.pdbx_strand_id
1 'polypeptide(L)'
;MKRFVVIVLDGFGIGAMDDAVTARPGDERANTLRSILAQDPDMKLPNLEKLGLMNAYGAESSRMKMSGDANFGRPELMHFGADTFMGHQEIMGTFPQKPDVHPFQEKVDAVAAHLREYGHKVEIIERKGLRYVLCDDYVTVADNLEADLGMCYNVTAPLDYIPFEKEYGIGQLVRQVVTVGRVIVFGGTGNTMEDLWAAEEIKDNTFIGIASAKSKSYRQGYQCLHLGYGVDENVQAPTILTGAGIPVTLIGKVADIVANNGGKSISCVPTAKCMEHTINEFRHMEKGFICTNIQETDLAGHSQSPAVYERILETADKGIGELLPLLTSEDVLLVMADHGNDPAIGHSRHTRECVPLLVYKKSVTGKRLGTRKTLSDVGASVCDCLLYTSPS
;
A
#
# COMPACT_ATOMS: atom_id res chain seq x y z
N MET A 1 -15.98 19.15 -17.27
CA MET A 1 -15.27 17.90 -16.95
C MET A 1 -14.73 18.05 -15.54
N LYS A 2 -14.75 17.00 -14.71
CA LYS A 2 -14.26 17.06 -13.33
C LYS A 2 -13.55 15.75 -13.02
N ARG A 3 -12.22 15.80 -13.02
CA ARG A 3 -11.37 14.62 -12.80
C ARG A 3 -10.54 14.83 -11.55
N PHE A 4 -10.39 13.79 -10.76
CA PHE A 4 -9.51 13.78 -9.60
C PHE A 4 -8.39 12.77 -9.85
N VAL A 5 -7.15 13.23 -9.80
CA VAL A 5 -5.96 12.40 -9.98
C VAL A 5 -5.17 12.37 -8.68
N VAL A 6 -4.84 11.19 -8.20
CA VAL A 6 -3.92 10.97 -7.08
C VAL A 6 -2.68 10.24 -7.62
N ILE A 7 -1.51 10.78 -7.33
CA ILE A 7 -0.22 10.12 -7.58
C ILE A 7 0.41 9.82 -6.24
N VAL A 8 0.62 8.53 -5.96
CA VAL A 8 1.29 8.05 -4.76
C VAL A 8 2.74 7.74 -5.12
N LEU A 9 3.68 8.51 -4.58
CA LEU A 9 5.11 8.23 -4.62
C LEU A 9 5.40 7.23 -3.48
N ASP A 10 5.36 5.94 -3.78
CA ASP A 10 5.42 4.84 -2.81
C ASP A 10 6.67 4.97 -1.92
N GLY A 11 6.49 4.99 -0.61
CA GLY A 11 7.59 5.09 0.34
C GLY A 11 8.28 6.47 0.45
N PHE A 12 7.70 7.54 -0.11
CA PHE A 12 8.33 8.86 -0.12
C PHE A 12 8.00 9.70 1.11
N GLY A 13 8.71 9.45 2.21
CA GLY A 13 8.59 10.21 3.47
C GLY A 13 9.34 11.55 3.47
N ILE A 14 8.92 12.43 4.38
CA ILE A 14 9.51 13.77 4.60
C ILE A 14 9.89 14.03 6.06
N GLY A 15 10.18 12.98 6.82
CA GLY A 15 10.68 13.04 8.19
C GLY A 15 9.85 12.22 9.17
N ALA A 16 10.52 11.63 10.13
CA ALA A 16 9.94 10.74 11.13
C ALA A 16 8.72 11.35 11.81
N MET A 17 7.72 10.51 12.09
CA MET A 17 6.59 10.86 12.94
C MET A 17 7.01 10.89 14.41
N ASP A 18 6.29 11.66 15.24
CA ASP A 18 6.58 11.79 16.67
C ASP A 18 6.47 10.45 17.42
N ASP A 19 5.61 9.54 16.96
CA ASP A 19 5.40 8.22 17.55
C ASP A 19 6.36 7.14 17.00
N ALA A 20 7.27 7.47 16.11
CA ALA A 20 8.23 6.51 15.55
C ALA A 20 9.01 5.77 16.65
N VAL A 21 9.40 6.45 17.72
CA VAL A 21 10.10 5.87 18.87
C VAL A 21 9.36 4.69 19.52
N THR A 22 8.05 4.66 19.43
CA THR A 22 7.21 3.59 20.04
C THR A 22 6.61 2.65 19.00
N ALA A 23 6.19 3.17 17.85
CA ALA A 23 5.55 2.38 16.80
C ALA A 23 6.56 1.65 15.91
N ARG A 24 7.73 2.25 15.68
CA ARG A 24 8.83 1.70 14.85
C ARG A 24 10.18 2.11 15.43
N PRO A 25 10.62 1.54 16.55
CA PRO A 25 11.93 1.85 17.14
C PRO A 25 13.06 1.67 16.10
N GLY A 26 13.91 2.70 15.98
CA GLY A 26 14.96 2.80 14.97
C GLY A 26 14.63 3.78 13.82
N ASP A 27 13.38 4.19 13.66
CA ASP A 27 12.95 5.14 12.62
C ASP A 27 12.97 6.62 13.10
N GLU A 28 13.41 6.92 14.32
CA GLU A 28 13.35 8.27 14.92
C GLU A 28 14.13 9.32 14.12
N ARG A 29 15.04 8.87 13.27
CA ARG A 29 15.86 9.73 12.41
C ARG A 29 15.51 9.60 10.94
N ALA A 30 14.50 8.79 10.61
CA ALA A 30 14.10 8.56 9.23
C ALA A 30 13.68 9.89 8.56
N ASN A 31 14.18 10.10 7.37
CA ASN A 31 13.78 11.22 6.52
C ASN A 31 14.21 10.93 5.09
N THR A 32 13.32 10.30 4.35
CA THR A 32 13.58 9.85 2.96
C THR A 32 14.08 11.00 2.08
N LEU A 33 13.37 12.14 2.06
CA LEU A 33 13.77 13.28 1.23
C LEU A 33 15.15 13.84 1.64
N ARG A 34 15.41 13.96 2.94
CA ARG A 34 16.72 14.45 3.43
C ARG A 34 17.85 13.53 2.99
N SER A 35 17.65 12.23 3.06
CA SER A 35 18.66 11.23 2.69
C SER A 35 19.00 11.30 1.20
N ILE A 36 18.00 11.54 0.35
CA ILE A 36 18.21 11.74 -1.09
C ILE A 36 18.95 13.07 -1.34
N LEU A 37 18.53 14.17 -0.73
CA LEU A 37 19.18 15.48 -0.84
C LEU A 37 20.59 15.50 -0.27
N ALA A 38 20.93 14.65 0.69
CA ALA A 38 22.27 14.49 1.20
C ALA A 38 23.20 13.79 0.19
N GLN A 39 22.65 12.88 -0.65
CA GLN A 39 23.38 12.24 -1.74
C GLN A 39 23.63 13.19 -2.91
N ASP A 40 22.58 13.91 -3.34
CA ASP A 40 22.71 14.97 -4.35
C ASP A 40 22.05 16.28 -3.88
N PRO A 41 22.82 17.23 -3.33
CA PRO A 41 22.33 18.54 -2.95
C PRO A 41 21.84 19.40 -4.13
N ASP A 42 22.20 19.05 -5.35
CA ASP A 42 21.83 19.77 -6.57
C ASP A 42 20.61 19.18 -7.28
N MET A 43 19.98 18.14 -6.71
CA MET A 43 18.75 17.53 -7.22
C MET A 43 17.67 18.57 -7.52
N LYS A 44 16.97 18.40 -8.65
CA LYS A 44 15.87 19.30 -9.10
C LYS A 44 14.64 18.49 -9.47
N LEU A 45 13.55 18.80 -8.82
CA LEU A 45 12.22 18.30 -9.10
C LEU A 45 11.27 19.47 -9.35
N PRO A 46 11.35 20.14 -10.53
CA PRO A 46 10.74 21.45 -10.77
C PRO A 46 9.22 21.44 -10.65
N ASN A 47 8.57 20.33 -10.97
CA ASN A 47 7.13 20.21 -10.87
C ASN A 47 6.67 19.94 -9.43
N LEU A 48 7.36 19.06 -8.70
CA LEU A 48 7.11 18.84 -7.28
C LEU A 48 7.46 20.06 -6.43
N GLU A 49 8.53 20.81 -6.78
CA GLU A 49 8.86 22.13 -6.20
C GLU A 49 7.68 23.09 -6.37
N LYS A 50 7.19 23.25 -7.61
CA LYS A 50 6.04 24.10 -7.93
C LYS A 50 4.79 23.68 -7.14
N LEU A 51 4.56 22.40 -6.96
CA LEU A 51 3.44 21.85 -6.20
C LEU A 51 3.61 22.04 -4.68
N GLY A 52 4.81 22.40 -4.19
CA GLY A 52 5.05 22.73 -2.79
C GLY A 52 5.75 21.62 -2.00
N LEU A 53 6.57 20.80 -2.63
CA LEU A 53 7.35 19.76 -1.92
C LEU A 53 8.18 20.36 -0.78
N MET A 54 8.91 21.47 -1.04
CA MET A 54 9.72 22.10 -0.01
C MET A 54 8.88 22.79 1.07
N ASN A 55 7.65 23.21 0.74
CA ASN A 55 6.69 23.71 1.71
C ASN A 55 6.21 22.61 2.67
N ALA A 56 5.88 21.43 2.14
CA ALA A 56 5.48 20.27 2.95
C ALA A 56 6.65 19.74 3.79
N TYR A 57 7.84 19.74 3.23
CA TYR A 57 9.08 19.37 3.92
C TYR A 57 9.44 20.34 5.05
N GLY A 58 9.18 21.64 4.85
CA GLY A 58 9.43 22.69 5.84
C GLY A 58 10.81 23.32 5.76
N ALA A 59 11.61 23.00 4.74
CA ALA A 59 12.93 23.58 4.50
C ALA A 59 13.23 23.65 3.00
N GLU A 60 14.07 24.58 2.58
CA GLU A 60 14.56 24.67 1.21
C GLU A 60 15.85 23.85 1.03
N SER A 61 16.11 23.39 -0.19
CA SER A 61 17.41 22.84 -0.58
C SER A 61 18.27 23.87 -1.30
N SER A 62 19.48 23.47 -1.75
CA SER A 62 20.33 24.35 -2.56
C SER A 62 19.62 24.79 -3.85
N ARG A 63 18.79 23.94 -4.45
CA ARG A 63 18.20 24.10 -5.78
C ARG A 63 16.68 24.20 -5.81
N MET A 64 15.99 23.77 -4.77
CA MET A 64 14.53 23.83 -4.70
C MET A 64 14.07 24.74 -3.58
N LYS A 65 13.07 25.58 -3.87
CA LYS A 65 12.55 26.63 -3.00
C LYS A 65 11.09 26.37 -2.60
N MET A 66 10.63 27.05 -1.57
CA MET A 66 9.23 27.08 -1.21
C MET A 66 8.43 27.86 -2.26
N SER A 67 7.30 27.33 -2.68
CA SER A 67 6.38 27.97 -3.63
C SER A 67 5.30 28.77 -2.89
N GLY A 68 5.13 30.05 -3.24
CA GLY A 68 4.09 30.91 -2.65
C GLY A 68 2.67 30.51 -3.03
N ASP A 69 2.51 29.85 -4.19
CA ASP A 69 1.21 29.45 -4.74
C ASP A 69 0.81 28.02 -4.39
N ALA A 70 1.69 27.26 -3.72
CA ALA A 70 1.43 25.86 -3.40
C ALA A 70 0.28 25.68 -2.40
N ASN A 71 -0.53 24.64 -2.65
CA ASN A 71 -1.44 24.12 -1.63
C ASN A 71 -0.83 22.83 -1.08
N PHE A 72 -0.52 22.81 0.19
CA PHE A 72 0.27 21.72 0.78
C PHE A 72 -0.14 21.39 2.20
N GLY A 73 0.12 20.15 2.59
CA GLY A 73 0.01 19.64 3.94
C GLY A 73 1.06 18.56 4.23
N ARG A 74 1.02 18.06 5.44
CA ARG A 74 1.94 17.04 5.94
C ARG A 74 1.15 15.98 6.73
N PRO A 75 0.57 14.98 6.06
CA PRO A 75 -0.14 13.90 6.73
C PRO A 75 0.77 13.03 7.58
N GLU A 76 0.21 12.57 8.69
CA GLU A 76 0.68 11.46 9.49
C GLU A 76 -0.02 10.17 9.04
N LEU A 77 0.60 9.02 9.31
CA LEU A 77 0.03 7.71 9.07
C LEU A 77 -0.83 7.33 10.30
N MET A 78 -2.11 7.07 10.08
CA MET A 78 -2.95 6.54 11.16
C MET A 78 -2.80 5.02 11.27
N HIS A 79 -2.50 4.31 10.17
CA HIS A 79 -2.23 2.89 10.22
C HIS A 79 -1.00 2.58 11.09
N PHE A 80 -0.99 1.40 11.69
CA PHE A 80 0.11 0.96 12.55
C PHE A 80 1.36 0.63 11.72
N GLY A 81 2.54 1.01 12.23
CA GLY A 81 3.81 0.78 11.55
C GLY A 81 4.02 1.68 10.33
N ALA A 82 4.47 1.10 9.24
CA ALA A 82 4.69 1.73 7.93
C ALA A 82 4.36 0.71 6.83
N ASP A 83 3.15 0.18 6.85
CA ASP A 83 2.72 -0.89 5.95
C ASP A 83 2.10 -0.31 4.68
N THR A 84 2.66 -0.64 3.52
CA THR A 84 2.19 -0.13 2.23
C THR A 84 0.77 -0.57 1.90
N PHE A 85 0.38 -1.82 2.26
CA PHE A 85 -0.99 -2.28 2.04
C PHE A 85 -1.98 -1.41 2.82
N MET A 86 -1.75 -1.24 4.13
CA MET A 86 -2.62 -0.40 4.97
C MET A 86 -2.56 1.08 4.58
N GLY A 87 -1.40 1.59 4.16
CA GLY A 87 -1.28 2.96 3.65
C GLY A 87 -2.20 3.23 2.45
N HIS A 88 -2.22 2.32 1.48
CA HIS A 88 -3.12 2.44 0.34
C HIS A 88 -4.59 2.27 0.70
N GLN A 89 -4.92 1.33 1.63
CA GLN A 89 -6.30 1.19 2.13
C GLN A 89 -6.75 2.48 2.84
N GLU A 90 -5.85 3.08 3.63
CA GLU A 90 -6.11 4.35 4.31
C GLU A 90 -6.33 5.48 3.32
N ILE A 91 -5.47 5.66 2.31
CA ILE A 91 -5.65 6.66 1.24
C ILE A 91 -7.02 6.54 0.58
N MET A 92 -7.52 5.32 0.39
CA MET A 92 -8.81 5.08 -0.25
C MET A 92 -10.02 5.33 0.67
N GLY A 93 -9.82 5.57 1.97
CA GLY A 93 -10.87 5.93 2.90
C GLY A 93 -11.08 4.96 4.07
N THR A 94 -10.32 3.86 4.14
CA THR A 94 -10.34 2.98 5.31
C THR A 94 -9.86 3.74 6.54
N PHE A 95 -10.58 3.58 7.66
CA PHE A 95 -10.12 4.04 8.96
C PHE A 95 -9.34 2.90 9.63
N PRO A 96 -7.99 3.01 9.73
CA PRO A 96 -7.17 1.90 10.20
C PRO A 96 -7.46 1.53 11.65
N GLN A 97 -7.44 0.24 11.93
CA GLN A 97 -7.49 -0.31 13.28
C GLN A 97 -6.12 -0.82 13.67
N LYS A 98 -5.76 -0.69 14.95
CA LYS A 98 -4.50 -1.22 15.45
C LYS A 98 -4.57 -2.75 15.47
N PRO A 99 -3.71 -3.44 14.72
CA PRO A 99 -3.67 -4.90 14.74
C PRO A 99 -3.01 -5.42 16.01
N ASP A 100 -3.32 -6.67 16.34
CA ASP A 100 -2.54 -7.44 17.30
C ASP A 100 -1.28 -8.01 16.63
N VAL A 101 -0.26 -8.31 17.44
CA VAL A 101 0.98 -8.93 17.01
C VAL A 101 1.22 -10.16 17.90
N HIS A 102 1.05 -11.35 17.34
CA HIS A 102 1.27 -12.60 18.06
C HIS A 102 1.47 -13.78 17.10
N PRO A 103 2.13 -14.86 17.52
CA PRO A 103 2.31 -16.05 16.71
C PRO A 103 0.97 -16.77 16.47
N PHE A 104 0.83 -17.42 15.31
CA PHE A 104 -0.39 -18.11 14.92
C PHE A 104 -0.81 -19.20 15.91
N GLN A 105 0.13 -19.86 16.55
CA GLN A 105 -0.16 -20.90 17.54
C GLN A 105 -1.10 -20.45 18.69
N GLU A 106 -1.16 -19.16 18.99
CA GLU A 106 -2.09 -18.62 19.99
C GLU A 106 -3.54 -18.59 19.47
N LYS A 107 -3.75 -18.69 18.18
CA LYS A 107 -5.06 -18.64 17.51
C LYS A 107 -5.48 -19.97 16.89
N VAL A 108 -4.60 -20.98 16.85
CA VAL A 108 -4.85 -22.28 16.21
C VAL A 108 -6.20 -22.89 16.61
N ASP A 109 -6.48 -22.96 17.93
CA ASP A 109 -7.69 -23.62 18.42
C ASP A 109 -8.96 -22.85 18.01
N ALA A 110 -8.92 -21.50 18.07
CA ALA A 110 -10.03 -20.65 17.66
C ALA A 110 -10.29 -20.72 16.15
N VAL A 111 -9.21 -20.65 15.33
CA VAL A 111 -9.31 -20.78 13.87
C VAL A 111 -9.82 -22.16 13.48
N ALA A 112 -9.26 -23.23 14.08
CA ALA A 112 -9.70 -24.59 13.81
C ALA A 112 -11.17 -24.84 14.16
N ALA A 113 -11.63 -24.31 15.31
CA ALA A 113 -13.03 -24.41 15.71
C ALA A 113 -13.95 -23.68 14.73
N HIS A 114 -13.60 -22.47 14.34
CA HIS A 114 -14.40 -21.66 13.39
C HIS A 114 -14.48 -22.33 12.02
N LEU A 115 -13.37 -22.80 11.46
CA LEU A 115 -13.38 -23.49 10.18
C LEU A 115 -14.25 -24.76 10.23
N ARG A 116 -14.20 -25.54 11.35
CA ARG A 116 -15.08 -26.72 11.52
C ARG A 116 -16.55 -26.35 11.61
N GLU A 117 -16.91 -25.23 12.25
CA GLU A 117 -18.27 -24.71 12.31
C GLU A 117 -18.85 -24.44 10.91
N TYR A 118 -18.00 -24.01 9.97
CA TYR A 118 -18.37 -23.81 8.57
C TYR A 118 -18.24 -25.06 7.69
N GLY A 119 -18.02 -26.23 8.31
CA GLY A 119 -18.08 -27.54 7.65
C GLY A 119 -16.75 -27.98 7.01
N HIS A 120 -15.65 -27.32 7.26
CA HIS A 120 -14.35 -27.71 6.76
C HIS A 120 -13.75 -28.86 7.58
N LYS A 121 -13.01 -29.74 6.90
CA LYS A 121 -12.18 -30.74 7.54
C LYS A 121 -10.91 -30.07 8.06
N VAL A 122 -10.65 -30.16 9.37
CA VAL A 122 -9.51 -29.44 9.99
C VAL A 122 -8.67 -30.37 10.83
N GLU A 123 -7.39 -30.44 10.49
CA GLU A 123 -6.34 -31.10 11.27
C GLU A 123 -5.39 -30.04 11.84
N ILE A 124 -4.97 -30.23 13.11
CA ILE A 124 -3.93 -29.41 13.73
C ILE A 124 -2.61 -30.15 13.58
N ILE A 125 -1.70 -29.57 12.87
CA ILE A 125 -0.35 -30.09 12.67
C ILE A 125 0.55 -29.58 13.79
N GLU A 126 1.32 -30.46 14.39
CA GLU A 126 2.29 -30.13 15.42
C GLU A 126 3.72 -30.49 14.98
N ARG A 127 4.64 -29.53 15.17
CA ARG A 127 6.07 -29.66 14.88
C ARG A 127 6.89 -29.01 15.99
N LYS A 128 7.66 -29.79 16.71
CA LYS A 128 8.53 -29.32 17.80
C LYS A 128 7.78 -28.45 18.85
N GLY A 129 6.52 -28.80 19.14
CA GLY A 129 5.67 -28.10 20.10
C GLY A 129 4.99 -26.84 19.54
N LEU A 130 5.19 -26.49 18.26
CA LEU A 130 4.48 -25.41 17.58
C LEU A 130 3.37 -25.99 16.71
N ARG A 131 2.27 -25.23 16.54
CA ARG A 131 1.05 -25.72 15.90
C ARG A 131 0.60 -24.81 14.79
N TYR A 132 0.09 -25.39 13.71
CA TYR A 132 -0.62 -24.73 12.63
C TYR A 132 -1.79 -25.57 12.12
N VAL A 133 -2.59 -25.03 11.21
CA VAL A 133 -3.80 -25.69 10.69
C VAL A 133 -3.59 -26.22 9.29
N LEU A 134 -4.06 -27.45 9.04
CA LEU A 134 -4.30 -28.00 7.71
C LEU A 134 -5.83 -28.11 7.51
N CYS A 135 -6.35 -27.47 6.48
CA CYS A 135 -7.77 -27.42 6.15
C CYS A 135 -8.01 -28.11 4.81
N ASP A 136 -9.06 -28.94 4.74
CA ASP A 136 -9.50 -29.70 3.54
C ASP A 136 -8.38 -30.46 2.83
N ASP A 137 -7.40 -30.94 3.59
CA ASP A 137 -6.21 -31.72 3.16
C ASP A 137 -5.19 -30.92 2.32
N TYR A 138 -5.49 -29.70 1.88
CA TYR A 138 -4.65 -28.97 0.92
C TYR A 138 -4.32 -27.53 1.32
N VAL A 139 -4.98 -26.94 2.30
CA VAL A 139 -4.78 -25.54 2.70
C VAL A 139 -4.10 -25.46 4.05
N THR A 140 -2.90 -24.88 4.09
CA THR A 140 -2.19 -24.60 5.35
C THR A 140 -2.54 -23.20 5.84
N VAL A 141 -2.78 -23.05 7.15
CA VAL A 141 -2.92 -21.74 7.81
C VAL A 141 -1.87 -21.65 8.91
N ALA A 142 -0.94 -20.70 8.77
CA ALA A 142 0.25 -20.64 9.61
C ALA A 142 0.83 -19.20 9.66
N ASP A 143 1.91 -18.98 10.42
CA ASP A 143 2.61 -17.71 10.44
C ASP A 143 3.17 -17.34 9.05
N ASN A 144 3.10 -16.05 8.69
CA ASN A 144 3.93 -15.51 7.64
C ASN A 144 5.35 -15.32 8.17
N LEU A 145 6.34 -15.80 7.42
CA LEU A 145 7.74 -15.76 7.81
C LEU A 145 8.57 -14.70 7.07
N GLU A 146 7.98 -13.99 6.12
CA GLU A 146 8.63 -12.98 5.29
C GLU A 146 8.38 -11.54 5.77
N ALA A 147 7.20 -11.26 6.32
CA ALA A 147 6.87 -9.98 6.94
C ALA A 147 7.41 -9.91 8.39
N ASP A 148 7.16 -8.80 9.07
CA ASP A 148 7.44 -8.69 10.51
C ASP A 148 6.68 -9.80 11.25
N LEU A 149 7.40 -10.61 12.03
CA LEU A 149 6.86 -11.81 12.67
C LEU A 149 5.67 -11.49 13.59
N GLY A 150 4.61 -12.29 13.48
CA GLY A 150 3.36 -12.10 14.22
C GLY A 150 2.40 -11.05 13.65
N MET A 151 2.79 -10.33 12.61
CA MET A 151 1.96 -9.31 11.95
C MET A 151 1.04 -9.89 10.87
N CYS A 152 1.39 -11.01 10.29
CA CYS A 152 0.65 -11.61 9.18
C CYS A 152 0.56 -13.13 9.34
N TYR A 153 -0.54 -13.70 8.84
CA TYR A 153 -0.70 -15.16 8.66
C TYR A 153 -0.87 -15.49 7.18
N ASN A 154 -0.33 -16.62 6.78
CA ASN A 154 -0.47 -17.15 5.43
C ASN A 154 -1.56 -18.23 5.40
N VAL A 155 -2.39 -18.17 4.36
CA VAL A 155 -3.24 -19.26 3.90
C VAL A 155 -2.66 -19.69 2.58
N THR A 156 -2.17 -20.93 2.48
CA THR A 156 -1.36 -21.37 1.33
C THR A 156 -1.81 -22.73 0.85
N ALA A 157 -2.00 -22.86 -0.47
CA ALA A 157 -2.40 -24.13 -1.09
C ALA A 157 -1.73 -24.36 -2.45
N PRO A 158 -1.54 -25.63 -2.88
CA PRO A 158 -1.26 -25.95 -4.26
C PRO A 158 -2.56 -25.93 -5.08
N LEU A 159 -2.66 -25.00 -6.05
CA LEU A 159 -3.90 -24.73 -6.78
C LEU A 159 -4.28 -25.81 -7.81
N ASP A 160 -3.45 -26.82 -8.01
CA ASP A 160 -3.82 -28.02 -8.78
C ASP A 160 -4.80 -28.92 -8.02
N TYR A 161 -4.90 -28.80 -6.69
CA TYR A 161 -5.75 -29.62 -5.83
C TYR A 161 -6.98 -28.88 -5.33
N ILE A 162 -6.92 -27.56 -5.20
CA ILE A 162 -8.03 -26.74 -4.73
C ILE A 162 -8.11 -25.43 -5.53
N PRO A 163 -9.31 -25.00 -6.02
CA PRO A 163 -9.46 -23.72 -6.68
C PRO A 163 -9.16 -22.55 -5.74
N PHE A 164 -8.54 -21.49 -6.27
CA PHE A 164 -8.17 -20.30 -5.49
C PHE A 164 -9.36 -19.65 -4.78
N GLU A 165 -10.56 -19.65 -5.38
CA GLU A 165 -11.79 -19.12 -4.77
C GLU A 165 -12.16 -19.85 -3.49
N LYS A 166 -11.91 -21.17 -3.40
CA LYS A 166 -12.14 -21.94 -2.17
C LYS A 166 -11.08 -21.64 -1.10
N GLU A 167 -9.81 -21.55 -1.50
CA GLU A 167 -8.73 -21.13 -0.63
C GLU A 167 -9.00 -19.71 -0.08
N TYR A 168 -9.44 -18.79 -0.93
CA TYR A 168 -9.83 -17.43 -0.52
C TYR A 168 -10.99 -17.44 0.48
N GLY A 169 -12.01 -18.27 0.25
CA GLY A 169 -13.11 -18.47 1.21
C GLY A 169 -12.63 -18.90 2.60
N ILE A 170 -11.68 -19.84 2.66
CA ILE A 170 -11.02 -20.25 3.92
C ILE A 170 -10.28 -19.05 4.55
N GLY A 171 -9.54 -18.29 3.74
CA GLY A 171 -8.87 -17.07 4.21
C GLY A 171 -9.84 -16.04 4.82
N GLN A 172 -11.02 -15.86 4.22
CA GLN A 172 -12.06 -14.98 4.77
C GLN A 172 -12.58 -15.47 6.13
N LEU A 173 -12.78 -16.77 6.30
CA LEU A 173 -13.14 -17.35 7.59
C LEU A 173 -12.03 -17.17 8.64
N VAL A 174 -10.77 -17.38 8.26
CA VAL A 174 -9.63 -17.10 9.13
C VAL A 174 -9.63 -15.62 9.55
N ARG A 175 -9.84 -14.69 8.61
CA ARG A 175 -9.88 -13.24 8.87
C ARG A 175 -10.94 -12.85 9.90
N GLN A 176 -12.06 -13.56 9.99
CA GLN A 176 -13.13 -13.28 10.96
C GLN A 176 -12.71 -13.56 12.42
N VAL A 177 -11.71 -14.42 12.61
CA VAL A 177 -11.26 -14.87 13.95
C VAL A 177 -10.03 -14.12 14.44
N VAL A 178 -9.13 -13.72 13.51
CA VAL A 178 -7.83 -13.17 13.87
C VAL A 178 -7.78 -11.65 13.69
N THR A 179 -6.93 -10.97 14.44
CA THR A 179 -6.81 -9.51 14.47
C THR A 179 -5.43 -9.01 14.06
N VAL A 180 -4.58 -9.91 13.54
CA VAL A 180 -3.28 -9.54 12.96
C VAL A 180 -3.44 -8.66 11.71
N GLY A 181 -2.44 -7.91 11.36
CA GLY A 181 -2.49 -6.92 10.29
C GLY A 181 -3.03 -7.45 8.96
N ARG A 182 -2.60 -8.65 8.56
CA ARG A 182 -3.07 -9.29 7.32
C ARG A 182 -3.23 -10.80 7.44
N VAL A 183 -4.19 -11.34 6.70
CA VAL A 183 -4.24 -12.73 6.27
C VAL A 183 -3.92 -12.72 4.77
N ILE A 184 -2.86 -13.39 4.38
CA ILE A 184 -2.39 -13.44 2.99
C ILE A 184 -2.77 -14.78 2.43
N VAL A 185 -3.67 -14.79 1.46
CA VAL A 185 -4.12 -16.01 0.76
C VAL A 185 -3.34 -16.12 -0.54
N PHE A 186 -2.58 -17.18 -0.73
CA PHE A 186 -1.81 -17.34 -1.96
C PHE A 186 -1.52 -18.81 -2.28
N GLY A 187 -1.53 -19.08 -3.56
CA GLY A 187 -1.18 -20.39 -4.09
C GLY A 187 -0.59 -20.32 -5.49
N GLY A 188 -0.15 -21.45 -5.99
CA GLY A 188 0.36 -21.61 -7.35
C GLY A 188 0.06 -22.98 -7.89
N THR A 189 0.31 -23.19 -9.18
CA THR A 189 0.21 -24.49 -9.85
C THR A 189 1.58 -25.13 -10.03
N GLY A 190 1.61 -26.46 -10.21
CA GLY A 190 2.83 -27.23 -10.42
C GLY A 190 3.64 -27.47 -9.14
N ASN A 191 3.06 -27.23 -7.98
CA ASN A 191 3.57 -27.61 -6.67
C ASN A 191 2.62 -28.60 -5.98
N THR A 192 3.10 -29.29 -4.97
CA THR A 192 2.37 -30.32 -4.22
C THR A 192 2.37 -30.03 -2.73
N MET A 193 1.58 -30.78 -1.94
CA MET A 193 1.62 -30.70 -0.48
C MET A 193 3.01 -31.07 0.07
N GLU A 194 3.72 -32.00 -0.57
CA GLU A 194 5.10 -32.38 -0.20
C GLU A 194 6.05 -31.18 -0.38
N ASP A 195 5.85 -30.35 -1.41
CA ASP A 195 6.61 -29.11 -1.61
C ASP A 195 6.33 -28.09 -0.51
N LEU A 196 5.06 -27.96 -0.08
CA LEU A 196 4.71 -27.09 1.04
C LEU A 196 5.33 -27.61 2.35
N TRP A 197 5.24 -28.88 2.65
CA TRP A 197 5.84 -29.47 3.86
C TRP A 197 7.38 -29.38 3.85
N ALA A 198 8.01 -29.52 2.68
CA ALA A 198 9.45 -29.32 2.54
C ALA A 198 9.87 -27.85 2.74
N ALA A 199 8.94 -26.91 2.59
CA ALA A 199 9.13 -25.48 2.81
C ALA A 199 8.74 -25.03 4.25
N GLU A 200 8.32 -25.97 5.11
CA GLU A 200 8.01 -25.67 6.52
C GLU A 200 9.26 -25.18 7.25
N GLU A 201 9.13 -24.05 7.93
CA GLU A 201 10.21 -23.45 8.72
C GLU A 201 9.72 -22.96 10.09
N ILE A 202 10.65 -22.93 11.04
CA ILE A 202 10.47 -22.36 12.36
C ILE A 202 11.44 -21.19 12.52
N LYS A 203 10.92 -20.02 12.92
CA LYS A 203 11.70 -18.83 13.28
C LYS A 203 11.55 -18.52 14.76
N ASP A 204 12.66 -18.12 15.37
CA ASP A 204 12.76 -17.70 16.79
C ASP A 204 12.15 -18.70 17.80
N ASN A 205 12.08 -19.98 17.43
CA ASN A 205 11.44 -21.05 18.21
C ASN A 205 9.99 -20.74 18.63
N THR A 206 9.30 -19.82 17.94
CA THR A 206 7.98 -19.29 18.29
C THR A 206 7.02 -19.28 17.11
N PHE A 207 7.53 -19.03 15.91
CA PHE A 207 6.74 -18.88 14.70
C PHE A 207 6.95 -20.08 13.78
N ILE A 208 5.88 -20.66 13.27
CA ILE A 208 5.92 -21.77 12.32
C ILE A 208 5.08 -21.45 11.10
N GLY A 209 5.63 -21.64 9.90
CA GLY A 209 4.94 -21.37 8.66
C GLY A 209 5.57 -22.04 7.45
N ILE A 210 4.93 -21.84 6.32
CA ILE A 210 5.43 -22.30 5.01
C ILE A 210 6.22 -21.14 4.39
N ALA A 211 7.53 -21.30 4.23
CA ALA A 211 8.39 -20.30 3.60
C ALA A 211 7.99 -20.13 2.12
N SER A 212 7.36 -19.02 1.78
CA SER A 212 6.71 -18.78 0.49
C SER A 212 7.67 -18.94 -0.69
N ALA A 213 8.90 -18.44 -0.56
CA ALA A 213 9.94 -18.56 -1.59
C ALA A 213 10.37 -20.00 -1.87
N LYS A 214 10.22 -20.93 -0.89
CA LYS A 214 10.61 -22.34 -0.99
C LYS A 214 9.44 -23.24 -1.40
N SER A 215 8.21 -22.80 -1.22
CA SER A 215 6.98 -23.57 -1.49
C SER A 215 6.71 -23.85 -2.97
N LYS A 216 7.50 -23.24 -3.86
CA LYS A 216 7.34 -23.24 -5.32
C LYS A 216 6.06 -22.58 -5.83
N SER A 217 5.24 -21.98 -4.98
CA SER A 217 3.97 -21.34 -5.35
C SER A 217 4.15 -20.18 -6.35
N TYR A 218 5.31 -19.51 -6.34
CA TYR A 218 5.60 -18.40 -7.27
C TYR A 218 5.95 -18.82 -8.71
N ARG A 219 6.10 -20.11 -8.98
CA ARG A 219 6.64 -20.57 -10.28
C ARG A 219 5.65 -20.45 -11.43
N GLN A 220 4.41 -20.85 -11.20
CA GLN A 220 3.37 -20.88 -12.24
C GLN A 220 1.99 -20.68 -11.62
N GLY A 221 1.09 -20.02 -12.34
CA GLY A 221 -0.30 -19.85 -11.92
C GLY A 221 -0.48 -19.16 -10.57
N TYR A 222 0.52 -18.38 -10.14
CA TYR A 222 0.48 -17.68 -8.85
C TYR A 222 -0.71 -16.76 -8.75
N GLN A 223 -1.48 -16.91 -7.68
CA GLN A 223 -2.56 -16.01 -7.28
C GLN A 223 -2.36 -15.61 -5.83
N CYS A 224 -2.68 -14.36 -5.50
CA CYS A 224 -2.54 -13.82 -4.16
C CYS A 224 -3.61 -12.76 -3.89
N LEU A 225 -4.20 -12.80 -2.70
CA LEU A 225 -5.06 -11.74 -2.17
C LEU A 225 -4.72 -11.46 -0.71
N HIS A 226 -4.82 -10.20 -0.33
CA HIS A 226 -4.55 -9.73 1.03
C HIS A 226 -5.86 -9.35 1.73
N LEU A 227 -6.12 -9.94 2.89
CA LEU A 227 -7.25 -9.62 3.75
C LEU A 227 -6.74 -8.79 4.95
N GLY A 228 -6.86 -7.48 4.86
CA GLY A 228 -6.43 -6.53 5.89
C GLY A 228 -7.36 -6.51 7.10
N TYR A 229 -6.79 -6.25 8.29
CA TYR A 229 -7.59 -6.04 9.49
C TYR A 229 -8.27 -4.68 9.48
N GLY A 230 -9.60 -4.67 9.69
CA GLY A 230 -10.38 -3.43 9.66
C GLY A 230 -10.55 -2.82 8.26
N VAL A 231 -10.18 -3.54 7.19
CA VAL A 231 -10.44 -3.08 5.82
C VAL A 231 -11.88 -3.41 5.43
N ASP A 232 -12.61 -2.37 5.05
CA ASP A 232 -13.94 -2.47 4.47
C ASP A 232 -13.94 -1.72 3.13
N GLU A 233 -14.03 -2.45 2.03
CA GLU A 233 -14.05 -1.87 0.69
C GLU A 233 -15.29 -0.99 0.42
N ASN A 234 -16.38 -1.19 1.17
CA ASN A 234 -17.60 -0.41 0.99
C ASN A 234 -17.46 1.06 1.40
N VAL A 235 -16.49 1.38 2.27
CA VAL A 235 -16.21 2.77 2.68
C VAL A 235 -15.12 3.41 1.83
N GLN A 236 -14.57 2.70 0.86
CA GLN A 236 -13.48 3.19 0.02
C GLN A 236 -13.97 3.91 -1.23
N ALA A 237 -13.23 4.94 -1.64
CA ALA A 237 -13.56 5.76 -2.79
C ALA A 237 -13.80 4.97 -4.09
N PRO A 238 -13.03 3.93 -4.46
CA PRO A 238 -13.31 3.14 -5.66
C PRO A 238 -14.70 2.51 -5.65
N THR A 239 -15.09 1.84 -4.57
CA THR A 239 -16.40 1.18 -4.45
C THR A 239 -17.54 2.20 -4.44
N ILE A 240 -17.39 3.29 -3.66
CA ILE A 240 -18.41 4.35 -3.56
C ILE A 240 -18.63 5.00 -4.93
N LEU A 241 -17.56 5.36 -5.64
CA LEU A 241 -17.63 6.06 -6.92
C LEU A 241 -18.18 5.17 -8.03
N THR A 242 -17.70 3.92 -8.14
CA THR A 242 -18.21 2.99 -9.16
C THR A 242 -19.68 2.61 -8.90
N GLY A 243 -20.07 2.48 -7.62
CA GLY A 243 -21.48 2.32 -7.23
C GLY A 243 -22.37 3.50 -7.61
N ALA A 244 -21.79 4.71 -7.71
CA ALA A 244 -22.46 5.92 -8.21
C ALA A 244 -22.34 6.12 -9.72
N GLY A 245 -21.78 5.16 -10.46
CA GLY A 245 -21.57 5.24 -11.92
C GLY A 245 -20.44 6.18 -12.35
N ILE A 246 -19.53 6.53 -11.44
CA ILE A 246 -18.36 7.36 -11.72
C ILE A 246 -17.18 6.45 -12.04
N PRO A 247 -16.53 6.61 -13.22
CA PRO A 247 -15.37 5.81 -13.59
C PRO A 247 -14.20 5.94 -12.63
N VAL A 248 -13.57 4.81 -12.31
CA VAL A 248 -12.35 4.72 -11.50
C VAL A 248 -11.29 3.95 -12.27
N THR A 249 -10.07 4.48 -12.33
CA THR A 249 -8.90 3.77 -12.85
C THR A 249 -7.80 3.75 -11.80
N LEU A 250 -7.35 2.55 -11.42
CA LEU A 250 -6.19 2.33 -10.56
C LEU A 250 -5.00 1.83 -11.39
N ILE A 251 -3.80 2.36 -11.14
CA ILE A 251 -2.60 2.09 -11.96
C ILE A 251 -1.41 1.80 -11.04
N GLY A 252 -0.66 0.75 -11.34
CA GLY A 252 0.49 0.31 -10.54
C GLY A 252 0.06 -0.54 -9.35
N LYS A 253 0.88 -0.59 -8.29
CA LYS A 253 0.66 -1.40 -7.08
C LYS A 253 -0.75 -1.21 -6.46
N VAL A 254 -1.29 0.00 -6.49
CA VAL A 254 -2.65 0.28 -5.98
C VAL A 254 -3.71 -0.53 -6.72
N ALA A 255 -3.50 -0.84 -7.98
CA ALA A 255 -4.41 -1.69 -8.78
C ALA A 255 -4.40 -3.17 -8.35
N ASP A 256 -3.33 -3.59 -7.68
CA ASP A 256 -3.16 -4.98 -7.24
C ASP A 256 -3.66 -5.21 -5.80
N ILE A 257 -3.72 -4.15 -4.97
CA ILE A 257 -3.98 -4.28 -3.52
C ILE A 257 -5.24 -3.58 -3.03
N VAL A 258 -5.89 -2.75 -3.85
CA VAL A 258 -7.16 -2.08 -3.53
C VAL A 258 -8.28 -2.66 -4.37
N ALA A 259 -9.41 -2.98 -3.73
CA ALA A 259 -10.60 -3.47 -4.42
C ALA A 259 -11.14 -2.43 -5.41
N ASN A 260 -11.38 -2.84 -6.65
CA ASN A 260 -11.90 -1.97 -7.72
C ASN A 260 -12.82 -2.75 -8.67
N ASN A 261 -13.78 -3.46 -8.09
CA ASN A 261 -14.64 -4.42 -8.80
C ASN A 261 -15.49 -3.83 -9.94
N GLY A 262 -15.79 -2.53 -9.86
CA GLY A 262 -16.57 -1.82 -10.89
C GLY A 262 -15.72 -0.88 -11.77
N GLY A 263 -14.41 -0.83 -11.57
CA GLY A 263 -13.49 0.08 -12.24
C GLY A 263 -12.47 -0.62 -13.13
N LYS A 264 -11.50 0.16 -13.61
CA LYS A 264 -10.37 -0.33 -14.41
C LYS A 264 -9.12 -0.43 -13.56
N SER A 265 -8.44 -1.56 -13.58
CA SER A 265 -7.16 -1.79 -12.91
C SER A 265 -6.07 -2.10 -13.93
N ILE A 266 -4.93 -1.42 -13.81
CA ILE A 266 -3.78 -1.55 -14.72
C ILE A 266 -2.54 -1.84 -13.88
N SER A 267 -2.12 -3.11 -13.81
CA SER A 267 -0.86 -3.49 -13.18
C SER A 267 0.32 -2.95 -13.98
N CYS A 268 1.21 -2.23 -13.33
CA CYS A 268 2.38 -1.61 -13.95
C CYS A 268 3.44 -1.33 -12.88
N VAL A 269 4.73 -1.57 -13.18
CA VAL A 269 5.84 -1.27 -12.28
C VAL A 269 6.70 -0.10 -12.78
N PRO A 270 7.13 -0.05 -14.08
CA PRO A 270 8.03 1.01 -14.53
C PRO A 270 7.38 2.39 -14.44
N THR A 271 8.01 3.31 -13.72
CA THR A 271 7.51 4.67 -13.44
C THR A 271 7.07 5.42 -14.69
N ALA A 272 7.90 5.40 -15.74
CA ALA A 272 7.57 6.06 -17.01
C ALA A 272 6.28 5.49 -17.63
N LYS A 273 6.06 4.17 -17.53
CA LYS A 273 4.86 3.51 -18.02
C LYS A 273 3.63 3.81 -17.19
N CYS A 274 3.77 3.84 -15.86
CA CYS A 274 2.67 4.24 -14.96
C CYS A 274 2.22 5.68 -15.28
N MET A 275 3.15 6.60 -15.51
CA MET A 275 2.84 7.97 -15.89
C MET A 275 2.22 8.07 -17.29
N GLU A 276 2.72 7.29 -18.26
CA GLU A 276 2.11 7.18 -19.61
C GLU A 276 0.64 6.71 -19.53
N HIS A 277 0.38 5.66 -18.75
CA HIS A 277 -1.00 5.18 -18.51
C HIS A 277 -1.85 6.26 -17.84
N THR A 278 -1.34 6.94 -16.83
CA THR A 278 -2.05 8.02 -16.12
C THR A 278 -2.47 9.13 -17.08
N ILE A 279 -1.54 9.61 -17.91
CA ILE A 279 -1.80 10.68 -18.89
C ILE A 279 -2.80 10.20 -19.96
N ASN A 280 -2.66 8.97 -20.42
CA ASN A 280 -3.57 8.40 -21.41
C ASN A 280 -4.99 8.26 -20.85
N GLU A 281 -5.16 7.68 -19.66
CA GLU A 281 -6.46 7.56 -18.99
C GLU A 281 -7.06 8.96 -18.74
N PHE A 282 -6.25 9.93 -18.29
CA PHE A 282 -6.70 11.30 -18.06
C PHE A 282 -7.24 11.96 -19.33
N ARG A 283 -6.60 11.74 -20.49
CA ARG A 283 -7.05 12.33 -21.77
C ARG A 283 -8.38 11.78 -22.26
N HIS A 284 -8.69 10.52 -21.94
CA HIS A 284 -9.91 9.85 -22.39
C HIS A 284 -11.05 9.88 -21.37
N MET A 285 -10.77 10.29 -20.12
CA MET A 285 -11.75 10.39 -19.05
C MET A 285 -12.40 11.77 -19.04
N GLU A 286 -13.72 11.85 -19.11
CA GLU A 286 -14.45 13.13 -19.01
C GLU A 286 -14.71 13.52 -17.55
N LYS A 287 -15.09 12.55 -16.71
CA LYS A 287 -15.30 12.67 -15.27
C LYS A 287 -14.84 11.37 -14.62
N GLY A 288 -14.14 11.44 -13.49
CA GLY A 288 -13.77 10.24 -12.75
C GLY A 288 -12.55 10.41 -11.87
N PHE A 289 -12.11 9.29 -11.31
CA PHE A 289 -10.99 9.16 -10.40
C PHE A 289 -9.88 8.31 -11.02
N ILE A 290 -8.66 8.81 -10.95
CA ILE A 290 -7.45 8.08 -11.34
C ILE A 290 -6.52 8.07 -10.14
N CYS A 291 -6.08 6.89 -9.71
CA CYS A 291 -5.03 6.76 -8.72
C CYS A 291 -3.88 5.96 -9.31
N THR A 292 -2.68 6.55 -9.26
CA THR A 292 -1.45 5.93 -9.77
C THR A 292 -0.45 5.78 -8.64
N ASN A 293 0.07 4.57 -8.45
CA ASN A 293 1.17 4.32 -7.53
C ASN A 293 2.49 4.20 -8.31
N ILE A 294 3.52 4.89 -7.87
CA ILE A 294 4.89 4.82 -8.39
C ILE A 294 5.70 3.91 -7.45
N GLN A 295 5.69 2.61 -7.74
CA GLN A 295 6.29 1.59 -6.89
C GLN A 295 7.81 1.60 -6.88
N GLU A 296 8.47 2.05 -7.94
CA GLU A 296 9.93 2.00 -8.04
C GLU A 296 10.62 2.89 -6.98
N THR A 297 9.97 3.92 -6.45
CA THR A 297 10.48 4.72 -5.32
C THR A 297 10.65 3.86 -4.07
N ASP A 298 9.68 3.02 -3.74
CA ASP A 298 9.75 2.06 -2.64
C ASP A 298 10.84 1.00 -2.86
N LEU A 299 10.95 0.46 -4.09
CA LEU A 299 12.01 -0.47 -4.46
C LEU A 299 13.42 0.14 -4.28
N ALA A 300 13.57 1.44 -4.59
CA ALA A 300 14.82 2.16 -4.36
C ALA A 300 15.12 2.32 -2.86
N GLY A 301 14.13 2.57 -2.04
CA GLY A 301 14.23 2.56 -0.58
C GLY A 301 14.70 1.20 -0.05
N HIS A 302 14.06 0.11 -0.47
CA HIS A 302 14.46 -1.25 -0.11
C HIS A 302 15.88 -1.61 -0.53
N SER A 303 16.33 -1.11 -1.68
CA SER A 303 17.69 -1.31 -2.18
C SER A 303 18.75 -0.41 -1.51
N GLN A 304 18.32 0.45 -0.57
CA GLN A 304 19.18 1.43 0.13
C GLN A 304 20.00 2.26 -0.86
N SER A 305 19.36 2.77 -1.91
CA SER A 305 20.03 3.51 -2.98
C SER A 305 19.40 4.88 -3.23
N PRO A 306 19.88 5.95 -2.54
CA PRO A 306 19.40 7.32 -2.76
C PRO A 306 19.52 7.77 -4.21
N ALA A 307 20.61 7.40 -4.90
CA ALA A 307 20.82 7.78 -6.31
C ALA A 307 19.85 7.09 -7.28
N VAL A 308 19.38 5.87 -6.98
CA VAL A 308 18.31 5.22 -7.76
C VAL A 308 16.98 5.92 -7.46
N TYR A 309 16.72 6.20 -6.19
CA TYR A 309 15.51 6.90 -5.74
C TYR A 309 15.33 8.25 -6.44
N GLU A 310 16.40 9.06 -6.49
CA GLU A 310 16.45 10.34 -7.18
C GLU A 310 16.02 10.23 -8.65
N ARG A 311 16.65 9.33 -9.44
CA ARG A 311 16.30 9.13 -10.86
C ARG A 311 14.84 8.73 -11.09
N ILE A 312 14.27 7.97 -10.15
CA ILE A 312 12.86 7.59 -10.20
C ILE A 312 11.97 8.80 -9.92
N LEU A 313 12.33 9.63 -8.91
CA LEU A 313 11.62 10.87 -8.63
C LEU A 313 11.69 11.85 -9.81
N GLU A 314 12.83 12.00 -10.47
CA GLU A 314 12.98 12.81 -11.69
C GLU A 314 12.05 12.32 -12.82
N THR A 315 11.94 10.99 -12.98
CA THR A 315 11.04 10.38 -13.97
C THR A 315 9.58 10.67 -13.64
N ALA A 316 9.20 10.54 -12.38
CA ALA A 316 7.85 10.86 -11.90
C ALA A 316 7.55 12.37 -12.04
N ASP A 317 8.49 13.23 -11.66
CA ASP A 317 8.38 14.69 -11.76
C ASP A 317 8.17 15.12 -13.22
N LYS A 318 8.91 14.54 -14.17
CA LYS A 318 8.70 14.78 -15.60
C LYS A 318 7.28 14.40 -16.03
N GLY A 319 6.79 13.23 -15.65
CA GLY A 319 5.43 12.81 -15.97
C GLY A 319 4.35 13.73 -15.36
N ILE A 320 4.57 14.20 -14.14
CA ILE A 320 3.73 15.23 -13.50
C ILE A 320 3.75 16.53 -14.34
N GLY A 321 4.92 16.94 -14.82
CA GLY A 321 5.09 18.10 -15.70
C GLY A 321 4.32 17.99 -17.01
N GLU A 322 4.21 16.80 -17.57
CA GLU A 322 3.40 16.51 -18.76
C GLU A 322 1.89 16.50 -18.48
N LEU A 323 1.48 16.12 -17.27
CA LEU A 323 0.08 16.10 -16.85
C LEU A 323 -0.45 17.50 -16.50
N LEU A 324 0.33 18.32 -15.82
CA LEU A 324 -0.10 19.64 -15.32
C LEU A 324 -0.75 20.55 -16.36
N PRO A 325 -0.23 20.71 -17.60
CA PRO A 325 -0.84 21.57 -18.62
C PRO A 325 -2.19 21.04 -19.13
N LEU A 326 -2.47 19.73 -18.97
CA LEU A 326 -3.72 19.13 -19.41
C LEU A 326 -4.88 19.38 -18.44
N LEU A 327 -4.58 19.74 -17.19
CA LEU A 327 -5.59 19.98 -16.16
C LEU A 327 -6.40 21.25 -16.49
N THR A 328 -7.71 21.18 -16.27
CA THR A 328 -8.64 22.33 -16.34
C THR A 328 -8.84 22.95 -14.95
N SER A 329 -9.64 24.01 -14.85
CA SER A 329 -10.00 24.61 -13.54
C SER A 329 -10.85 23.70 -12.65
N GLU A 330 -11.52 22.71 -13.25
CA GLU A 330 -12.39 21.76 -12.55
C GLU A 330 -11.61 20.55 -12.01
N ASP A 331 -10.47 20.27 -12.60
CA ASP A 331 -9.66 19.10 -12.23
C ASP A 331 -8.84 19.34 -10.97
N VAL A 332 -8.57 18.26 -10.24
CA VAL A 332 -7.68 18.25 -9.07
C VAL A 332 -6.59 17.23 -9.28
N LEU A 333 -5.34 17.62 -9.06
CA LEU A 333 -4.20 16.70 -8.92
C LEU A 333 -3.73 16.74 -7.47
N LEU A 334 -3.53 15.57 -6.89
CA LEU A 334 -2.95 15.37 -5.58
C LEU A 334 -1.72 14.47 -5.71
N VAL A 335 -0.58 14.89 -5.17
CA VAL A 335 0.63 14.07 -5.08
C VAL A 335 0.94 13.85 -3.61
N MET A 336 1.16 12.57 -3.24
CA MET A 336 1.42 12.17 -1.85
C MET A 336 2.27 10.91 -1.79
N ALA A 337 2.43 10.35 -0.59
CA ALA A 337 2.95 9.01 -0.37
C ALA A 337 2.08 8.26 0.65
N ASP A 338 2.32 6.97 0.80
CA ASP A 338 1.60 6.07 1.70
C ASP A 338 2.37 5.77 3.00
N HIS A 339 3.69 5.86 2.98
CA HIS A 339 4.64 5.74 4.11
C HIS A 339 6.00 6.34 3.73
N GLY A 340 7.03 6.17 4.57
CA GLY A 340 8.42 6.44 4.26
C GLY A 340 9.21 5.16 3.93
N ASN A 341 10.31 5.31 3.21
CA ASN A 341 11.30 4.25 3.00
C ASN A 341 12.68 4.89 2.80
N ASP A 342 13.30 5.31 3.91
CA ASP A 342 14.56 6.08 3.90
C ASP A 342 15.71 5.24 3.36
N PRO A 343 16.27 5.58 2.18
CA PRO A 343 17.31 4.79 1.51
C PRO A 343 18.69 4.86 2.15
N ALA A 344 18.86 5.58 3.27
CA ALA A 344 20.14 5.71 3.98
C ALA A 344 20.03 5.44 5.49
N ILE A 345 18.90 4.95 5.97
CA ILE A 345 18.69 4.67 7.40
C ILE A 345 19.49 3.48 7.93
N GLY A 346 19.96 2.59 7.04
CA GLY A 346 20.76 1.42 7.40
C GLY A 346 19.99 0.10 7.52
N HIS A 347 18.74 0.07 7.10
CA HIS A 347 17.94 -1.15 6.93
C HIS A 347 16.99 -1.01 5.73
N SER A 348 16.58 -2.12 5.16
CA SER A 348 15.73 -2.18 3.96
C SER A 348 14.22 -2.21 4.27
N ARG A 349 13.78 -1.84 5.46
CA ARG A 349 12.38 -1.85 5.85
C ARG A 349 11.77 -0.46 5.63
N HIS A 350 10.45 -0.40 5.43
CA HIS A 350 9.73 0.87 5.43
C HIS A 350 9.96 1.66 6.72
N THR A 351 9.88 2.97 6.63
CA THR A 351 10.06 3.89 7.75
C THR A 351 8.78 4.67 8.09
N ARG A 352 8.57 4.90 9.41
CA ARG A 352 7.41 5.62 9.91
C ARG A 352 7.62 7.12 9.83
N GLU A 353 7.23 7.69 8.70
CA GLU A 353 7.41 9.10 8.39
C GLU A 353 6.09 9.80 8.08
N CYS A 354 6.02 11.11 8.33
CA CYS A 354 5.04 11.96 7.68
C CYS A 354 5.29 11.94 6.17
N VAL A 355 4.23 12.10 5.40
CA VAL A 355 4.31 12.11 3.94
C VAL A 355 3.93 13.49 3.36
N PRO A 356 4.35 13.84 2.14
CA PRO A 356 3.89 15.07 1.49
C PRO A 356 2.43 14.96 1.08
N LEU A 357 1.70 16.07 1.12
CA LEU A 357 0.37 16.24 0.54
C LEU A 357 0.40 17.50 -0.31
N LEU A 358 0.51 17.34 -1.62
CA LEU A 358 0.64 18.44 -2.57
C LEU A 358 -0.62 18.47 -3.43
N VAL A 359 -1.37 19.57 -3.38
CA VAL A 359 -2.65 19.68 -4.07
C VAL A 359 -2.60 20.79 -5.11
N TYR A 360 -2.89 20.43 -6.35
CA TYR A 360 -2.98 21.37 -7.44
C TYR A 360 -4.42 21.52 -7.96
N LYS A 361 -4.90 22.73 -7.94
CA LYS A 361 -6.15 23.15 -8.59
C LYS A 361 -5.94 24.56 -9.13
N LYS A 362 -6.17 24.77 -10.44
CA LYS A 362 -5.89 26.06 -11.11
C LYS A 362 -6.53 27.27 -10.44
N SER A 363 -7.70 27.09 -9.83
CA SER A 363 -8.48 28.16 -9.20
C SER A 363 -8.15 28.42 -7.73
N VAL A 364 -7.24 27.65 -7.13
CA VAL A 364 -6.93 27.70 -5.68
C VAL A 364 -5.43 27.66 -5.48
N THR A 365 -4.88 28.67 -4.80
CA THR A 365 -3.44 28.75 -4.50
C THR A 365 -3.19 29.20 -3.07
N GLY A 366 -1.99 28.89 -2.55
CA GLY A 366 -1.47 29.38 -1.28
C GLY A 366 -2.17 28.81 -0.03
N LYS A 367 -2.81 27.63 -0.12
CA LYS A 367 -3.51 27.00 1.00
C LYS A 367 -2.60 26.10 1.81
N ARG A 368 -2.49 26.38 3.11
CA ARG A 368 -1.83 25.50 4.07
C ARG A 368 -2.87 24.55 4.67
N LEU A 369 -2.73 23.26 4.37
CA LEU A 369 -3.66 22.21 4.84
C LEU A 369 -3.26 21.67 6.23
N GLY A 370 -2.07 22.07 6.73
CA GLY A 370 -1.56 21.67 8.03
C GLY A 370 -1.16 20.20 8.11
N THR A 371 -1.00 19.71 9.34
CA THR A 371 -0.79 18.30 9.63
C THR A 371 -2.14 17.58 9.65
N ARG A 372 -2.29 16.60 8.78
CA ARG A 372 -3.46 15.71 8.75
C ARG A 372 -3.17 14.48 9.58
N LYS A 373 -4.12 14.01 10.37
CA LYS A 373 -3.94 12.87 11.28
C LYS A 373 -4.19 11.50 10.63
N THR A 374 -4.59 11.52 9.36
CA THR A 374 -4.88 10.32 8.58
C THR A 374 -4.72 10.60 7.09
N LEU A 375 -4.40 9.55 6.33
CA LEU A 375 -4.44 9.56 4.86
C LEU A 375 -5.87 9.40 4.32
N SER A 376 -6.83 8.97 5.15
CA SER A 376 -8.25 8.73 4.75
C SER A 376 -8.96 9.99 4.27
N ASP A 377 -8.48 11.16 4.68
CA ASP A 377 -8.96 12.45 4.18
C ASP A 377 -8.91 12.55 2.65
N VAL A 378 -8.00 11.81 2.00
CA VAL A 378 -7.87 11.81 0.54
C VAL A 378 -9.07 11.11 -0.10
N GLY A 379 -9.39 9.87 0.29
CA GLY A 379 -10.56 9.15 -0.22
C GLY A 379 -11.86 9.92 0.00
N ALA A 380 -12.03 10.50 1.19
CA ALA A 380 -13.16 11.36 1.51
C ALA A 380 -13.23 12.58 0.58
N SER A 381 -12.09 13.25 0.33
CA SER A 381 -12.02 14.42 -0.56
C SER A 381 -12.31 14.07 -2.02
N VAL A 382 -11.85 12.90 -2.49
CA VAL A 382 -12.15 12.36 -3.82
C VAL A 382 -13.66 12.16 -3.98
N CYS A 383 -14.31 11.50 -3.02
CA CYS A 383 -15.75 11.26 -3.02
C CYS A 383 -16.53 12.57 -2.97
N ASP A 384 -16.21 13.47 -2.05
CA ASP A 384 -16.87 14.79 -1.94
C ASP A 384 -16.74 15.55 -3.26
N CYS A 385 -15.53 15.60 -3.83
CA CYS A 385 -15.29 16.32 -5.07
C CYS A 385 -16.10 15.77 -6.25
N LEU A 386 -16.21 14.45 -6.41
CA LEU A 386 -16.79 13.82 -7.60
C LEU A 386 -18.28 13.53 -7.49
N LEU A 387 -18.81 13.30 -6.28
CA LEU A 387 -20.22 13.01 -6.04
C LEU A 387 -21.07 14.28 -6.01
N TYR A 388 -20.57 15.34 -5.38
CA TYR A 388 -21.31 16.60 -5.35
C TYR A 388 -21.27 17.28 -6.72
N THR A 389 -22.42 17.32 -7.38
CA THR A 389 -22.71 18.27 -8.45
C THR A 389 -23.11 19.57 -7.78
N SER A 390 -22.49 20.70 -8.16
CA SER A 390 -22.99 22.00 -7.71
C SER A 390 -24.49 22.09 -7.95
N PRO A 391 -25.29 22.60 -6.99
CA PRO A 391 -26.69 22.90 -7.28
C PRO A 391 -26.70 23.85 -8.49
N SER A 392 -27.43 23.46 -9.53
CA SER A 392 -27.72 24.27 -10.70
C SER A 392 -28.55 25.50 -10.32
#